data_6d576e5e57d630db783aff9b992ae683
#
_entry.id   6d576e5e57d630db783aff9b992ae683
#
_cell.length_a   1.000
_cell.length_b   1.000
_cell.length_c   1.000
_cell.angle_alpha   90.00
_cell.angle_beta   90.00
_cell.angle_gamma   90.00
#
_symmetry.space_group_name_H-M   'P 1'
#
loop_
_entity.id
_entity.type
_entity.pdbx_description
1 polymer ?
#
loop_
_entity_poly.entity_id
_entity_poly.type
_entity_poly.pdbx_seq_one_letter_code
_entity_poly.pdbx_strand_id
1 'polypeptide(L)'
;MPAEIDKEHMIDVLDNFWKQCETASQFGLDGKINPPVNAIVIAGMGGSALPGEILRAYLGTKMLIYSCRDYNLPEWANKNTLVFCVSYSGNTEETLSTYKDARKRGCKLVCIASGGKLSDACVRDKVPFVRVPGGIQPRDAIGYMTIPILNILMASKIISKNADTTHVTSALKTVDKEKAQEIAKKLFNKIPIFYSSRRMAALAMIWKIKVNENAKCQAFFNVFPEMNHNEMVGFTHMKGDFYIIMMEDEEDSDHIKKRMEITKHLLQKQGCPVLLLKITGKNRLARIFSTLLLGAYVGYYLALEYKIDPSPVVMVEELKKMLASK
;
A
#
# COMPACT_ATOMS: atom_id res chain seq x y z
N MET A 1 26.32 -3.42 -13.49
CA MET A 1 24.99 -3.71 -14.05
C MET A 1 23.93 -3.77 -12.94
N PRO A 2 22.82 -4.52 -12.93
CA PRO A 2 21.84 -4.37 -11.84
C PRO A 2 22.42 -4.45 -10.43
N ALA A 3 23.33 -5.39 -10.16
CA ALA A 3 23.97 -5.56 -8.85
C ALA A 3 24.88 -4.40 -8.41
N GLU A 4 25.38 -3.59 -9.34
CA GLU A 4 26.21 -2.42 -9.01
C GLU A 4 25.34 -1.21 -8.61
N ILE A 5 24.09 -1.19 -9.05
CA ILE A 5 23.12 -0.12 -8.77
C ILE A 5 22.32 -0.47 -7.51
N ASP A 6 21.80 -1.69 -7.41
CA ASP A 6 20.98 -2.18 -6.30
C ASP A 6 21.88 -2.70 -5.15
N LYS A 7 22.41 -1.79 -4.35
CA LYS A 7 23.38 -2.10 -3.30
C LYS A 7 22.80 -2.83 -2.10
N GLU A 8 21.52 -2.64 -1.82
CA GLU A 8 20.81 -3.29 -0.71
C GLU A 8 20.02 -4.52 -1.17
N HIS A 9 20.25 -4.99 -2.40
CA HIS A 9 19.60 -6.19 -2.96
C HIS A 9 18.06 -6.14 -2.87
N MET A 10 17.47 -5.00 -3.23
CA MET A 10 15.99 -4.85 -3.24
C MET A 10 15.33 -5.92 -4.11
N ILE A 11 15.98 -6.34 -5.20
CA ILE A 11 15.41 -7.39 -6.06
C ILE A 11 15.13 -8.68 -5.29
N ASP A 12 16.02 -9.07 -4.36
CA ASP A 12 15.84 -10.28 -3.56
C ASP A 12 14.64 -10.16 -2.61
N VAL A 13 14.38 -8.96 -2.08
CA VAL A 13 13.21 -8.67 -1.25
C VAL A 13 11.93 -8.82 -2.07
N LEU A 14 11.90 -8.28 -3.29
CA LEU A 14 10.74 -8.39 -4.19
C LEU A 14 10.52 -9.84 -4.64
N ASP A 15 11.57 -10.55 -5.01
CA ASP A 15 11.52 -11.95 -5.45
C ASP A 15 11.06 -12.91 -4.34
N ASN A 16 11.31 -12.55 -3.08
CA ASN A 16 10.88 -13.31 -1.92
C ASN A 16 9.61 -12.73 -1.24
N PHE A 17 8.90 -11.80 -1.86
CA PHE A 17 7.69 -11.21 -1.29
C PHE A 17 6.59 -12.26 -1.03
N TRP A 18 6.51 -13.32 -1.83
CA TRP A 18 5.62 -14.44 -1.58
C TRP A 18 5.95 -15.17 -0.27
N LYS A 19 7.25 -15.34 0.08
CA LYS A 19 7.67 -15.92 1.37
C LYS A 19 7.29 -15.04 2.54
N GLN A 20 7.40 -13.71 2.36
CA GLN A 20 6.93 -12.75 3.35
C GLN A 20 5.45 -12.97 3.68
N CYS A 21 4.59 -13.10 2.64
CA CYS A 21 3.17 -13.36 2.81
C CYS A 21 2.88 -14.73 3.45
N GLU A 22 3.63 -15.77 3.05
CA GLU A 22 3.51 -17.11 3.62
C GLU A 22 3.88 -17.11 5.11
N THR A 23 5.00 -16.49 5.48
CA THR A 23 5.41 -16.33 6.89
C THR A 23 4.37 -15.53 7.67
N ALA A 24 3.89 -14.41 7.11
CA ALA A 24 2.90 -13.55 7.75
C ALA A 24 1.56 -14.24 8.00
N SER A 25 1.22 -15.29 7.23
CA SER A 25 0.01 -16.08 7.43
C SER A 25 -0.05 -16.80 8.79
N GLN A 26 1.10 -16.97 9.44
CA GLN A 26 1.21 -17.58 10.76
C GLN A 26 1.04 -16.59 11.93
N PHE A 27 0.98 -15.28 11.65
CA PHE A 27 0.90 -14.27 12.68
C PHE A 27 -0.54 -13.80 12.93
N GLY A 28 -0.87 -13.49 14.18
CA GLY A 28 -2.17 -12.93 14.56
C GLY A 28 -3.32 -13.94 14.59
N LEU A 29 -3.06 -15.24 14.50
CA LEU A 29 -4.09 -16.28 14.47
C LEU A 29 -4.86 -16.37 15.80
N ASP A 30 -4.19 -16.11 16.93
CA ASP A 30 -4.78 -16.16 18.27
C ASP A 30 -5.38 -14.84 18.73
N GLY A 31 -5.23 -13.80 17.91
CA GLY A 31 -5.69 -12.45 18.23
C GLY A 31 -7.22 -12.34 18.15
N LYS A 32 -7.92 -12.46 19.29
CA LYS A 32 -9.38 -12.29 19.35
C LYS A 32 -9.74 -10.93 19.92
N ILE A 33 -10.54 -10.19 19.16
CA ILE A 33 -11.11 -8.91 19.57
C ILE A 33 -12.59 -9.11 19.91
N ASN A 34 -12.95 -8.76 21.12
CA ASN A 34 -14.34 -8.83 21.55
C ASN A 34 -15.22 -7.79 20.85
N PRO A 35 -16.41 -8.16 20.35
CA PRO A 35 -17.37 -7.21 19.81
C PRO A 35 -17.90 -6.27 20.89
N PRO A 36 -18.59 -5.17 20.56
CA PRO A 36 -18.82 -4.69 19.20
C PRO A 36 -17.60 -3.96 18.60
N VAL A 37 -17.44 -4.04 17.27
CA VAL A 37 -16.49 -3.25 16.49
C VAL A 37 -17.28 -2.53 15.39
N ASN A 38 -17.36 -1.21 15.47
CA ASN A 38 -18.14 -0.39 14.51
C ASN A 38 -17.26 0.20 13.41
N ALA A 39 -15.98 0.36 13.66
CA ALA A 39 -15.02 0.90 12.71
C ALA A 39 -13.62 0.35 12.98
N ILE A 40 -12.80 0.32 11.94
CA ILE A 40 -11.39 -0.05 12.01
C ILE A 40 -10.56 1.18 11.65
N VAL A 41 -9.57 1.50 12.47
CA VAL A 41 -8.56 2.52 12.18
C VAL A 41 -7.20 1.83 12.02
N ILE A 42 -6.53 2.09 10.92
CA ILE A 42 -5.13 1.72 10.74
C ILE A 42 -4.29 2.98 10.91
N ALA A 43 -3.61 3.10 12.04
CA ALA A 43 -2.75 4.22 12.37
C ALA A 43 -1.30 3.88 12.00
N GLY A 44 -0.74 4.62 11.05
CA GLY A 44 0.61 4.39 10.54
C GLY A 44 1.00 5.40 9.47
N MET A 45 2.29 5.49 9.18
CA MET A 45 2.84 6.40 8.17
C MET A 45 3.52 5.64 7.02
N GLY A 46 3.60 6.27 5.85
CA GLY A 46 4.28 5.69 4.68
C GLY A 46 3.82 4.27 4.37
N GLY A 47 4.76 3.33 4.27
CA GLY A 47 4.50 1.92 4.03
C GLY A 47 3.62 1.26 5.11
N SER A 48 3.72 1.72 6.37
CA SER A 48 2.92 1.20 7.48
C SER A 48 1.45 1.63 7.45
N ALA A 49 1.08 2.65 6.66
CA ALA A 49 -0.32 3.05 6.44
C ALA A 49 -1.00 2.26 5.31
N LEU A 50 -0.23 1.61 4.43
CA LEU A 50 -0.76 0.90 3.27
C LEU A 50 -1.70 -0.25 3.60
N PRO A 51 -1.55 -0.99 4.72
CA PRO A 51 -2.52 -2.00 5.12
C PRO A 51 -3.95 -1.48 5.17
N GLY A 52 -4.19 -0.24 5.62
CA GLY A 52 -5.52 0.35 5.67
C GLY A 52 -6.13 0.54 4.28
N GLU A 53 -5.32 0.96 3.32
CA GLU A 53 -5.77 1.13 1.93
C GLU A 53 -6.06 -0.23 1.27
N ILE A 54 -5.20 -1.23 1.51
CA ILE A 54 -5.39 -2.60 1.01
C ILE A 54 -6.66 -3.21 1.59
N LEU A 55 -6.90 -3.04 2.88
CA LEU A 55 -8.12 -3.53 3.53
C LEU A 55 -9.37 -2.88 2.95
N ARG A 56 -9.35 -1.56 2.67
CA ARG A 56 -10.47 -0.87 2.00
C ARG A 56 -10.72 -1.42 0.59
N ALA A 57 -9.66 -1.64 -0.18
CA ALA A 57 -9.77 -2.23 -1.51
C ALA A 57 -10.34 -3.66 -1.45
N TYR A 58 -9.91 -4.44 -0.47
CA TYR A 58 -10.34 -5.83 -0.30
C TYR A 58 -11.77 -5.96 0.24
N LEU A 59 -12.09 -5.26 1.34
CA LEU A 59 -13.36 -5.39 2.05
C LEU A 59 -14.48 -4.49 1.49
N GLY A 60 -14.10 -3.45 0.73
CA GLY A 60 -15.06 -2.49 0.16
C GLY A 60 -15.77 -1.68 1.26
N THR A 61 -17.07 -1.47 1.09
CA THR A 61 -17.90 -0.64 1.99
C THR A 61 -18.56 -1.41 3.13
N LYS A 62 -18.29 -2.69 3.29
CA LYS A 62 -18.89 -3.54 4.32
C LYS A 62 -18.51 -3.15 5.75
N MET A 63 -17.38 -2.45 5.90
CA MET A 63 -16.85 -1.97 7.16
C MET A 63 -16.25 -0.59 6.98
N LEU A 64 -16.47 0.31 7.93
CA LEU A 64 -15.77 1.60 7.95
C LEU A 64 -14.30 1.38 8.30
N ILE A 65 -13.43 1.59 7.32
CA ILE A 65 -11.98 1.49 7.49
C ILE A 65 -11.36 2.86 7.21
N TYR A 66 -10.62 3.37 8.17
CA TYR A 66 -9.95 4.66 8.09
C TYR A 66 -8.43 4.50 8.25
N SER A 67 -7.66 5.06 7.33
CA SER A 67 -6.20 5.14 7.45
C SER A 67 -5.83 6.46 8.14
N CYS A 68 -5.41 6.38 9.39
CA CYS A 68 -4.96 7.53 10.17
C CYS A 68 -3.46 7.78 9.91
N ARG A 69 -3.17 8.91 9.26
CA ARG A 69 -1.80 9.38 8.96
C ARG A 69 -1.55 10.70 9.66
N ASP A 70 -1.81 10.74 10.95
CA ASP A 70 -1.77 11.94 11.78
C ASP A 70 -1.35 11.58 13.20
N TYR A 71 -1.13 12.58 14.03
CA TYR A 71 -0.79 12.45 15.44
C TYR A 71 -1.97 12.02 16.33
N ASN A 72 -3.21 12.27 15.89
CA ASN A 72 -4.42 11.98 16.64
C ASN A 72 -5.38 11.09 15.84
N LEU A 73 -6.15 10.28 16.55
CA LEU A 73 -7.27 9.56 15.96
C LEU A 73 -8.39 10.52 15.54
N PRO A 74 -9.21 10.15 14.53
CA PRO A 74 -10.40 10.92 14.19
C PRO A 74 -11.31 11.05 15.41
N GLU A 75 -12.04 12.18 15.51
CA GLU A 75 -12.85 12.52 16.69
C GLU A 75 -13.92 11.47 17.03
N TRP A 76 -14.44 10.79 16.02
CA TRP A 76 -15.47 9.74 16.18
C TRP A 76 -14.94 8.43 16.77
N ALA A 77 -13.59 8.24 16.84
CA ALA A 77 -12.99 7.04 17.41
C ALA A 77 -13.29 6.93 18.92
N ASN A 78 -13.76 5.75 19.34
CA ASN A 78 -14.21 5.49 20.71
C ASN A 78 -13.98 4.02 21.11
N LYS A 79 -14.49 3.60 22.28
CA LYS A 79 -14.34 2.22 22.81
C LYS A 79 -14.77 1.07 21.88
N ASN A 80 -15.60 1.35 20.90
CA ASN A 80 -16.06 0.38 19.88
C ASN A 80 -15.25 0.49 18.57
N THR A 81 -14.24 1.32 18.52
CA THR A 81 -13.29 1.40 17.41
C THR A 81 -12.13 0.44 17.63
N LEU A 82 -11.83 -0.39 16.63
CA LEU A 82 -10.63 -1.21 16.62
C LEU A 82 -9.50 -0.44 15.92
N VAL A 83 -8.44 -0.15 16.67
CA VAL A 83 -7.27 0.58 16.18
C VAL A 83 -6.10 -0.39 16.04
N PHE A 84 -5.57 -0.50 14.85
CA PHE A 84 -4.28 -1.14 14.59
C PHE A 84 -3.22 -0.03 14.52
N CYS A 85 -2.32 0.03 15.50
CA CYS A 85 -1.13 0.87 15.44
C CYS A 85 -0.03 0.10 14.70
N VAL A 86 0.26 0.51 13.47
CA VAL A 86 1.21 -0.14 12.59
C VAL A 86 2.43 0.74 12.38
N SER A 87 3.58 0.27 12.84
CA SER A 87 4.87 0.94 12.62
C SER A 87 5.94 -0.11 12.42
N TYR A 88 6.42 -0.29 11.20
CA TYR A 88 7.40 -1.33 10.93
C TYR A 88 8.64 -1.20 11.82
N SER A 89 9.21 0.00 11.95
CA SER A 89 10.33 0.27 12.86
C SER A 89 9.95 0.32 14.35
N GLY A 90 8.65 0.52 14.66
CA GLY A 90 8.15 0.73 16.00
C GLY A 90 8.49 2.09 16.63
N ASN A 91 9.08 3.02 15.85
CA ASN A 91 9.57 4.30 16.37
C ASN A 91 8.90 5.53 15.72
N THR A 92 7.89 5.33 14.88
CA THR A 92 7.19 6.42 14.19
C THR A 92 6.43 7.28 15.20
N GLU A 93 6.74 8.57 15.24
CA GLU A 93 6.22 9.51 16.25
C GLU A 93 4.70 9.62 16.20
N GLU A 94 4.13 9.79 15.01
CA GLU A 94 2.69 9.88 14.77
C GLU A 94 1.97 8.62 15.24
N THR A 95 2.54 7.43 14.97
CA THR A 95 1.95 6.16 15.44
C THR A 95 2.02 6.00 16.94
N LEU A 96 3.09 6.45 17.57
CA LEU A 96 3.21 6.45 19.03
C LEU A 96 2.24 7.44 19.67
N SER A 97 1.98 8.57 19.03
CA SER A 97 0.99 9.55 19.47
C SER A 97 -0.43 8.97 19.37
N THR A 98 -0.80 8.42 18.22
CA THR A 98 -2.12 7.78 18.03
C THR A 98 -2.32 6.58 18.95
N TYR A 99 -1.27 5.82 19.28
CA TYR A 99 -1.33 4.76 20.29
C TYR A 99 -1.76 5.31 21.66
N LYS A 100 -1.15 6.41 22.10
CA LYS A 100 -1.50 7.06 23.38
C LYS A 100 -2.95 7.59 23.37
N ASP A 101 -3.36 8.21 22.28
CA ASP A 101 -4.72 8.74 22.10
C ASP A 101 -5.75 7.60 22.11
N ALA A 102 -5.49 6.51 21.40
CA ALA A 102 -6.35 5.32 21.37
C ALA A 102 -6.55 4.72 22.77
N ARG A 103 -5.47 4.63 23.56
CA ARG A 103 -5.56 4.18 24.97
C ARG A 103 -6.39 5.12 25.83
N LYS A 104 -6.16 6.42 25.71
CA LYS A 104 -6.92 7.44 26.46
C LYS A 104 -8.42 7.35 26.18
N ARG A 105 -8.81 7.06 24.92
CA ARG A 105 -10.22 6.92 24.50
C ARG A 105 -10.80 5.53 24.77
N GLY A 106 -10.02 4.59 25.31
CA GLY A 106 -10.45 3.22 25.58
C GLY A 106 -10.75 2.40 24.32
N CYS A 107 -10.15 2.75 23.18
CA CYS A 107 -10.29 1.99 21.94
C CYS A 107 -9.75 0.55 22.09
N LYS A 108 -10.28 -0.37 21.30
CA LYS A 108 -9.68 -1.71 21.16
C LYS A 108 -8.39 -1.55 20.38
N LEU A 109 -7.28 -2.07 20.90
CA LEU A 109 -5.95 -1.85 20.36
C LEU A 109 -5.26 -3.16 20.01
N VAL A 110 -4.61 -3.16 18.86
CA VAL A 110 -3.59 -4.14 18.46
C VAL A 110 -2.44 -3.40 17.80
N CYS A 111 -1.22 -3.81 18.09
CA CYS A 111 -0.04 -3.17 17.50
C CYS A 111 0.74 -4.17 16.64
N ILE A 112 1.36 -3.67 15.56
CA ILE A 112 2.20 -4.46 14.65
C ILE A 112 3.49 -3.69 14.40
N ALA A 113 4.62 -4.31 14.75
CA ALA A 113 5.95 -3.74 14.49
C ALA A 113 7.03 -4.83 14.53
N SER A 114 8.24 -4.51 14.04
CA SER A 114 9.39 -5.40 14.20
C SER A 114 10.06 -5.26 15.60
N GLY A 115 9.79 -4.18 16.31
CA GLY A 115 10.35 -3.87 17.63
C GLY A 115 10.11 -2.42 18.02
N GLY A 116 11.08 -1.80 18.66
CA GLY A 116 11.13 -0.37 19.02
C GLY A 116 10.16 0.05 20.11
N LYS A 117 10.03 1.36 20.30
CA LYS A 117 9.23 1.98 21.39
C LYS A 117 7.77 1.52 21.43
N LEU A 118 7.19 1.18 20.28
CA LEU A 118 5.82 0.67 20.21
C LEU A 118 5.72 -0.72 20.84
N SER A 119 6.70 -1.62 20.57
CA SER A 119 6.79 -2.93 21.21
C SER A 119 6.91 -2.80 22.73
N ASP A 120 7.80 -1.91 23.20
CA ASP A 120 8.04 -1.71 24.65
C ASP A 120 6.77 -1.15 25.33
N ALA A 121 6.08 -0.24 24.68
CA ALA A 121 4.80 0.28 25.15
C ALA A 121 3.73 -0.81 25.27
N CYS A 122 3.64 -1.71 24.27
CA CYS A 122 2.68 -2.80 24.30
C CYS A 122 2.94 -3.78 25.45
N VAL A 123 4.21 -4.12 25.69
CA VAL A 123 4.60 -4.98 26.83
C VAL A 123 4.21 -4.34 28.16
N ARG A 124 4.61 -3.08 28.38
CA ARG A 124 4.31 -2.33 29.60
C ARG A 124 2.80 -2.23 29.85
N ASP A 125 2.04 -1.96 28.80
CA ASP A 125 0.61 -1.63 28.88
C ASP A 125 -0.29 -2.85 28.67
N LYS A 126 0.30 -4.04 28.45
CA LYS A 126 -0.40 -5.32 28.17
C LYS A 126 -1.34 -5.23 26.97
N VAL A 127 -0.94 -4.51 25.91
CA VAL A 127 -1.68 -4.39 24.68
C VAL A 127 -1.27 -5.53 23.73
N PRO A 128 -2.22 -6.20 23.02
CA PRO A 128 -1.91 -7.21 22.03
C PRO A 128 -0.91 -6.69 20.97
N PHE A 129 0.15 -7.46 20.75
CA PHE A 129 1.25 -7.08 19.86
C PHE A 129 1.64 -8.22 18.94
N VAL A 130 1.71 -7.94 17.64
CA VAL A 130 2.24 -8.84 16.64
C VAL A 130 3.65 -8.39 16.25
N ARG A 131 4.64 -9.18 16.63
CA ARG A 131 6.03 -8.95 16.21
C ARG A 131 6.23 -9.54 14.82
N VAL A 132 6.69 -8.72 13.89
CA VAL A 132 7.03 -9.12 12.52
C VAL A 132 8.54 -9.10 12.29
N PRO A 133 9.09 -9.87 11.34
CA PRO A 133 10.50 -9.81 10.98
C PRO A 133 10.92 -8.41 10.55
N GLY A 134 12.09 -7.96 11.02
CA GLY A 134 12.73 -6.71 10.61
C GLY A 134 13.70 -6.89 9.44
N GLY A 135 14.44 -5.83 9.09
CA GLY A 135 15.58 -5.91 8.17
C GLY A 135 15.31 -5.54 6.72
N ILE A 136 14.09 -5.10 6.37
CA ILE A 136 13.76 -4.61 5.03
C ILE A 136 13.18 -3.19 5.09
N GLN A 137 13.07 -2.54 3.95
CA GLN A 137 12.45 -1.22 3.89
C GLN A 137 10.95 -1.31 4.22
N PRO A 138 10.39 -0.37 5.02
CA PRO A 138 8.98 -0.41 5.44
C PRO A 138 7.99 -0.51 4.27
N ARG A 139 8.30 0.14 3.14
CA ARG A 139 7.47 0.09 1.92
C ARG A 139 7.44 -1.28 1.25
N ASP A 140 8.36 -2.17 1.61
CA ASP A 140 8.45 -3.53 1.08
C ASP A 140 7.98 -4.59 2.10
N ALA A 141 7.67 -4.18 3.35
CA ALA A 141 7.17 -5.05 4.41
C ALA A 141 5.63 -5.18 4.45
N ILE A 142 4.96 -4.90 3.33
CA ILE A 142 3.48 -4.80 3.25
C ILE A 142 2.81 -6.12 3.63
N GLY A 143 3.37 -7.25 3.23
CA GLY A 143 2.85 -8.59 3.58
C GLY A 143 2.84 -8.80 5.09
N TYR A 144 3.96 -8.51 5.76
CA TYR A 144 4.09 -8.62 7.21
C TYR A 144 3.13 -7.71 7.99
N MET A 145 2.78 -6.57 7.44
CA MET A 145 1.89 -5.63 8.10
C MET A 145 0.40 -5.84 7.78
N THR A 146 0.07 -6.42 6.61
CA THR A 146 -1.33 -6.55 6.16
C THR A 146 -1.94 -7.88 6.57
N ILE A 147 -1.24 -8.99 6.34
CA ILE A 147 -1.80 -10.33 6.55
C ILE A 147 -2.15 -10.61 8.00
N PRO A 148 -1.34 -10.22 9.01
CA PRO A 148 -1.73 -10.40 10.41
C PRO A 148 -3.01 -9.65 10.78
N ILE A 149 -3.26 -8.48 10.20
CA ILE A 149 -4.51 -7.74 10.42
C ILE A 149 -5.70 -8.58 9.91
N LEU A 150 -5.60 -9.13 8.70
CA LEU A 150 -6.64 -10.00 8.14
C LEU A 150 -6.87 -11.21 9.04
N ASN A 151 -5.82 -11.86 9.53
CA ASN A 151 -5.93 -13.02 10.43
C ASN A 151 -6.66 -12.65 11.72
N ILE A 152 -6.32 -11.53 12.36
CA ILE A 152 -6.99 -11.05 13.57
C ILE A 152 -8.46 -10.76 13.31
N LEU A 153 -8.78 -10.09 12.20
CA LEU A 153 -10.16 -9.78 11.83
C LEU A 153 -10.99 -11.05 11.58
N MET A 154 -10.40 -12.07 10.95
CA MET A 154 -11.03 -13.39 10.75
C MET A 154 -11.20 -14.15 12.06
N ALA A 155 -10.16 -14.23 12.90
CA ALA A 155 -10.22 -14.89 14.20
C ALA A 155 -11.26 -14.26 15.13
N SER A 156 -11.43 -12.92 15.00
CA SER A 156 -12.44 -12.15 15.74
C SER A 156 -13.83 -12.20 15.12
N LYS A 157 -14.03 -12.91 14.01
CA LYS A 157 -15.29 -12.97 13.24
C LYS A 157 -15.82 -11.60 12.78
N ILE A 158 -14.94 -10.58 12.69
CA ILE A 158 -15.29 -9.25 12.17
C ILE A 158 -15.45 -9.31 10.66
N ILE A 159 -14.65 -10.17 10.00
CA ILE A 159 -14.79 -10.48 8.57
C ILE A 159 -14.99 -12.00 8.39
N SER A 160 -15.56 -12.40 7.25
CA SER A 160 -15.72 -13.82 6.94
C SER A 160 -14.37 -14.52 6.79
N LYS A 161 -14.30 -15.82 7.11
CA LYS A 161 -13.07 -16.64 7.05
C LYS A 161 -12.49 -16.85 5.65
N ASN A 162 -13.06 -16.25 4.60
CA ASN A 162 -12.70 -16.48 3.20
C ASN A 162 -11.57 -15.59 2.67
N ALA A 163 -10.77 -14.96 3.54
CA ALA A 163 -9.53 -14.34 3.10
C ALA A 163 -8.49 -15.42 2.77
N ASP A 164 -8.64 -16.01 1.60
CA ASP A 164 -7.77 -17.09 1.14
C ASP A 164 -6.39 -16.55 0.75
N THR A 165 -5.48 -16.60 1.72
CA THR A 165 -4.09 -16.17 1.53
C THR A 165 -3.27 -17.14 0.68
N THR A 166 -3.74 -18.40 0.48
CA THR A 166 -3.04 -19.38 -0.36
C THR A 166 -2.99 -18.93 -1.82
N HIS A 167 -4.09 -18.32 -2.31
CA HIS A 167 -4.12 -17.74 -3.64
C HIS A 167 -3.21 -16.50 -3.78
N VAL A 168 -2.95 -15.77 -2.70
CA VAL A 168 -1.98 -14.65 -2.69
C VAL A 168 -0.59 -15.18 -3.01
N THR A 169 -0.12 -16.17 -2.26
CA THR A 169 1.22 -16.73 -2.43
C THR A 169 1.43 -17.30 -3.85
N SER A 170 0.45 -18.02 -4.38
CA SER A 170 0.53 -18.57 -5.74
C SER A 170 0.55 -17.47 -6.81
N ALA A 171 -0.25 -16.42 -6.67
CA ALA A 171 -0.28 -15.30 -7.59
C ALA A 171 1.03 -14.50 -7.59
N LEU A 172 1.64 -14.33 -6.42
CA LEU A 172 2.92 -13.61 -6.29
C LEU A 172 4.07 -14.33 -6.99
N LYS A 173 4.09 -15.68 -6.99
CA LYS A 173 5.12 -16.47 -7.67
C LYS A 173 5.08 -16.36 -9.19
N THR A 174 3.95 -15.87 -9.75
CA THR A 174 3.71 -15.79 -11.21
C THR A 174 3.64 -14.36 -11.71
N VAL A 175 4.05 -13.37 -10.93
CA VAL A 175 4.09 -11.97 -11.39
C VAL A 175 5.12 -11.82 -12.50
N ASP A 176 4.67 -11.25 -13.60
CA ASP A 176 5.43 -11.09 -14.84
C ASP A 176 6.45 -9.94 -14.72
N LYS A 177 7.72 -10.31 -14.56
CA LYS A 177 8.83 -9.36 -14.45
C LYS A 177 9.18 -8.72 -15.80
N GLU A 178 9.00 -9.44 -16.90
CA GLU A 178 9.27 -8.92 -18.25
C GLU A 178 8.28 -7.78 -18.56
N LYS A 179 7.02 -8.00 -18.25
CA LYS A 179 6.00 -6.94 -18.33
C LYS A 179 6.33 -5.73 -17.45
N ALA A 180 6.87 -5.94 -16.25
CA ALA A 180 7.32 -4.84 -15.40
C ALA A 180 8.47 -4.05 -16.03
N GLN A 181 9.44 -4.72 -16.66
CA GLN A 181 10.53 -4.08 -17.40
C GLN A 181 10.02 -3.28 -18.60
N GLU A 182 9.10 -3.85 -19.38
CA GLU A 182 8.49 -3.15 -20.51
C GLU A 182 7.76 -1.87 -20.07
N ILE A 183 7.00 -1.96 -18.95
CA ILE A 183 6.31 -0.79 -18.38
C ILE A 183 7.35 0.24 -17.92
N ALA A 184 8.39 -0.16 -17.22
CA ALA A 184 9.45 0.75 -16.77
C ALA A 184 10.11 1.50 -17.93
N LYS A 185 10.43 0.82 -19.03
CA LYS A 185 10.95 1.45 -20.25
C LYS A 185 9.99 2.49 -20.85
N LYS A 186 8.69 2.23 -20.81
CA LYS A 186 7.65 3.19 -21.28
C LYS A 186 7.55 4.41 -20.37
N LEU A 187 7.85 4.25 -19.07
CA LEU A 187 7.83 5.33 -18.08
C LEU A 187 9.14 6.13 -18.04
N PHE A 188 10.21 5.65 -18.66
CA PHE A 188 11.50 6.33 -18.66
C PHE A 188 11.38 7.73 -19.30
N ASN A 189 11.88 8.75 -18.61
CA ASN A 189 11.77 10.17 -18.97
C ASN A 189 10.31 10.68 -19.12
N LYS A 190 9.34 10.02 -18.49
CA LYS A 190 7.94 10.47 -18.43
C LYS A 190 7.55 10.83 -17.00
N ILE A 191 6.44 11.56 -16.88
CA ILE A 191 5.76 11.81 -15.61
C ILE A 191 4.61 10.79 -15.50
N PRO A 192 4.76 9.73 -14.67
CA PRO A 192 3.72 8.72 -14.56
C PRO A 192 2.49 9.23 -13.81
N ILE A 193 1.31 8.91 -14.34
CA ILE A 193 0.04 9.08 -13.63
C ILE A 193 -0.67 7.73 -13.58
N PHE A 194 -1.08 7.33 -12.38
CA PHE A 194 -1.77 6.07 -12.15
C PHE A 194 -3.23 6.31 -11.84
N TYR A 195 -4.11 5.75 -12.66
CA TYR A 195 -5.56 5.80 -12.45
C TYR A 195 -6.13 4.43 -12.16
N SER A 196 -7.11 4.37 -11.29
CA SER A 196 -7.89 3.15 -11.01
C SER A 196 -9.33 3.49 -10.69
N SER A 197 -10.18 2.49 -10.53
CA SER A 197 -11.46 2.71 -9.86
C SER A 197 -11.25 3.14 -8.40
N ARG A 198 -12.24 3.84 -7.82
CA ARG A 198 -12.19 4.22 -6.40
C ARG A 198 -12.01 3.01 -5.48
N ARG A 199 -12.55 1.85 -5.86
CA ARG A 199 -12.39 0.61 -5.11
C ARG A 199 -10.92 0.17 -5.06
N MET A 200 -10.19 0.31 -6.16
CA MET A 200 -8.77 -0.08 -6.29
C MET A 200 -7.78 1.09 -6.10
N ALA A 201 -8.24 2.21 -5.50
CA ALA A 201 -7.42 3.40 -5.26
C ALA A 201 -6.07 3.09 -4.58
N ALA A 202 -6.04 2.08 -3.72
CA ALA A 202 -4.83 1.59 -3.06
C ALA A 202 -3.73 1.24 -4.07
N LEU A 203 -4.06 0.60 -5.18
CA LEU A 203 -3.08 0.17 -6.18
C LEU A 203 -2.45 1.36 -6.90
N ALA A 204 -3.27 2.30 -7.37
CA ALA A 204 -2.77 3.52 -8.02
C ALA A 204 -1.86 4.32 -7.07
N MET A 205 -2.25 4.44 -5.79
CA MET A 205 -1.43 5.09 -4.77
C MET A 205 -0.12 4.34 -4.51
N ILE A 206 -0.15 3.01 -4.40
CA ILE A 206 1.05 2.20 -4.13
C ILE A 206 2.02 2.30 -5.31
N TRP A 207 1.55 2.22 -6.55
CA TRP A 207 2.40 2.38 -7.73
C TRP A 207 3.07 3.75 -7.75
N LYS A 208 2.30 4.81 -7.45
CA LYS A 208 2.87 6.17 -7.30
C LYS A 208 3.97 6.19 -6.24
N ILE A 209 3.75 5.59 -5.07
CA ILE A 209 4.73 5.53 -3.98
C ILE A 209 5.98 4.77 -4.43
N LYS A 210 5.82 3.61 -5.11
CA LYS A 210 6.96 2.84 -5.60
C LYS A 210 7.81 3.60 -6.61
N VAL A 211 7.20 4.36 -7.51
CA VAL A 211 7.95 5.23 -8.43
C VAL A 211 8.65 6.37 -7.68
N ASN A 212 7.95 7.05 -6.77
CA ASN A 212 8.56 8.14 -5.99
C ASN A 212 9.75 7.66 -5.15
N GLU A 213 9.59 6.55 -4.42
CA GLU A 213 10.61 6.10 -3.47
C GLU A 213 11.72 5.28 -4.10
N ASN A 214 11.43 4.45 -5.11
CA ASN A 214 12.44 3.61 -5.75
C ASN A 214 13.13 4.32 -6.90
N ALA A 215 12.38 4.90 -7.86
CA ALA A 215 12.95 5.56 -9.04
C ALA A 215 13.29 7.05 -8.81
N LYS A 216 12.93 7.62 -7.65
CA LYS A 216 13.15 9.03 -7.27
C LYS A 216 12.51 10.04 -8.24
N CYS A 217 11.41 9.62 -8.91
CA CYS A 217 10.69 10.43 -9.89
C CYS A 217 9.36 10.91 -9.32
N GLN A 218 8.90 12.08 -9.75
CA GLN A 218 7.54 12.51 -9.48
C GLN A 218 6.57 11.58 -10.18
N ALA A 219 5.53 11.18 -9.47
CA ALA A 219 4.41 10.44 -9.99
C ALA A 219 3.13 10.83 -9.26
N PHE A 220 2.00 10.70 -9.93
CA PHE A 220 0.70 11.12 -9.41
C PHE A 220 -0.31 9.99 -9.53
N PHE A 221 -1.42 10.09 -8.82
CA PHE A 221 -2.52 9.16 -8.95
C PHE A 221 -3.86 9.85 -8.73
N ASN A 222 -4.90 9.32 -9.36
CA ASN A 222 -6.27 9.70 -9.08
C ASN A 222 -7.22 8.53 -9.38
N VAL A 223 -8.53 8.73 -9.18
CA VAL A 223 -9.52 7.67 -9.28
C VAL A 223 -10.71 8.05 -10.13
N PHE A 224 -11.25 7.05 -10.83
CA PHE A 224 -12.55 7.14 -11.47
C PHE A 224 -13.68 7.01 -10.44
N PRO A 225 -14.82 7.71 -10.62
CA PRO A 225 -15.11 8.61 -11.74
C PRO A 225 -14.64 10.06 -11.54
N GLU A 226 -14.13 10.43 -10.37
CA GLU A 226 -13.82 11.82 -9.97
C GLU A 226 -12.89 12.55 -10.95
N MET A 227 -11.82 11.88 -11.41
CA MET A 227 -10.86 12.50 -12.33
C MET A 227 -11.49 12.96 -13.65
N ASN A 228 -12.61 12.36 -14.07
CA ASN A 228 -13.34 12.78 -15.27
C ASN A 228 -14.05 14.14 -15.14
N HIS A 229 -14.28 14.62 -13.92
CA HIS A 229 -15.01 15.85 -13.68
C HIS A 229 -14.12 17.09 -13.58
N ASN A 230 -12.81 16.90 -13.44
CA ASN A 230 -11.86 18.01 -13.24
C ASN A 230 -10.50 17.75 -13.92
N GLU A 231 -9.74 16.77 -13.50
CA GLU A 231 -8.34 16.55 -13.89
C GLU A 231 -8.19 16.26 -15.40
N MET A 232 -9.13 15.55 -16.00
CA MET A 232 -9.11 15.22 -17.43
C MET A 232 -9.04 16.48 -18.32
N VAL A 233 -9.63 17.59 -17.90
CA VAL A 233 -9.62 18.86 -18.65
C VAL A 233 -8.19 19.43 -18.78
N GLY A 234 -7.33 19.20 -17.78
CA GLY A 234 -5.94 19.64 -17.79
C GLY A 234 -5.09 19.08 -18.95
N PHE A 235 -5.49 17.93 -19.51
CA PHE A 235 -4.80 17.34 -20.66
C PHE A 235 -5.07 18.03 -21.99
N THR A 236 -6.01 18.97 -22.06
CA THR A 236 -6.20 19.82 -23.26
C THR A 236 -5.05 20.79 -23.47
N HIS A 237 -4.24 21.03 -22.43
CA HIS A 237 -3.06 21.91 -22.48
C HIS A 237 -1.94 21.34 -21.60
N MET A 238 -1.38 20.20 -21.99
CA MET A 238 -0.33 19.51 -21.24
C MET A 238 0.93 20.36 -21.07
N LYS A 239 1.48 20.39 -19.85
CA LYS A 239 2.73 21.10 -19.51
C LYS A 239 3.89 20.15 -19.19
N GLY A 240 3.71 18.85 -19.35
CA GLY A 240 4.72 17.83 -19.10
C GLY A 240 4.57 16.65 -20.04
N ASP A 241 5.59 15.82 -20.07
CA ASP A 241 5.60 14.58 -20.84
C ASP A 241 5.03 13.44 -19.98
N PHE A 242 3.71 13.30 -19.99
CA PHE A 242 2.99 12.33 -19.16
C PHE A 242 2.90 10.96 -19.82
N TYR A 243 2.86 9.94 -18.98
CA TYR A 243 2.47 8.58 -19.34
C TYR A 243 1.43 8.06 -18.35
N ILE A 244 0.28 7.64 -18.83
CA ILE A 244 -0.83 7.21 -17.97
C ILE A 244 -0.92 5.68 -17.94
N ILE A 245 -1.05 5.13 -16.74
CA ILE A 245 -1.42 3.72 -16.53
C ILE A 245 -2.79 3.69 -15.86
N MET A 246 -3.78 3.18 -16.57
CA MET A 246 -5.13 2.93 -16.05
C MET A 246 -5.24 1.47 -15.63
N MET A 247 -5.62 1.24 -14.38
CA MET A 247 -5.76 -0.09 -13.78
C MET A 247 -7.24 -0.46 -13.73
N GLU A 248 -7.66 -1.38 -14.61
CA GLU A 248 -9.02 -1.91 -14.70
C GLU A 248 -9.10 -3.26 -13.99
N ASP A 249 -9.83 -3.33 -12.88
CA ASP A 249 -10.08 -4.58 -12.17
C ASP A 249 -11.27 -5.34 -12.80
N GLU A 250 -11.17 -6.66 -12.88
CA GLU A 250 -12.24 -7.49 -13.48
C GLU A 250 -13.59 -7.32 -12.80
N GLU A 251 -13.62 -6.97 -11.50
CA GLU A 251 -14.84 -6.69 -10.74
C GLU A 251 -15.28 -5.22 -10.79
N ASP A 252 -14.62 -4.36 -11.55
CA ASP A 252 -15.11 -3.00 -11.74
C ASP A 252 -16.43 -3.03 -12.53
N SER A 253 -17.35 -2.13 -12.17
CA SER A 253 -18.64 -2.05 -12.86
C SER A 253 -18.47 -1.66 -14.34
N ASP A 254 -19.42 -2.08 -15.17
CA ASP A 254 -19.40 -1.74 -16.60
C ASP A 254 -19.38 -0.22 -16.84
N HIS A 255 -20.01 0.56 -15.95
CA HIS A 255 -19.93 2.02 -16.00
C HIS A 255 -18.50 2.54 -15.84
N ILE A 256 -17.71 1.98 -14.91
CA ILE A 256 -16.32 2.36 -14.71
C ILE A 256 -15.45 1.90 -15.86
N LYS A 257 -15.59 0.64 -16.31
CA LYS A 257 -14.86 0.11 -17.46
C LYS A 257 -15.09 0.94 -18.72
N LYS A 258 -16.36 1.26 -19.00
CA LYS A 258 -16.74 2.14 -20.13
C LYS A 258 -16.10 3.53 -20.00
N ARG A 259 -16.08 4.13 -18.79
CA ARG A 259 -15.40 5.41 -18.54
C ARG A 259 -13.91 5.31 -18.83
N MET A 260 -13.24 4.26 -18.38
CA MET A 260 -11.82 4.06 -18.61
C MET A 260 -11.48 3.99 -20.09
N GLU A 261 -12.24 3.21 -20.87
CA GLU A 261 -12.02 3.08 -22.32
C GLU A 261 -12.26 4.41 -23.06
N ILE A 262 -13.34 5.13 -22.75
CA ILE A 262 -13.63 6.44 -23.35
C ILE A 262 -12.53 7.45 -22.97
N THR A 263 -12.15 7.49 -21.70
CA THR A 263 -11.11 8.43 -21.22
C THR A 263 -9.77 8.13 -21.85
N LYS A 264 -9.40 6.86 -21.99
CA LYS A 264 -8.18 6.45 -22.71
C LYS A 264 -8.18 7.00 -24.14
N HIS A 265 -9.27 6.80 -24.88
CA HIS A 265 -9.37 7.32 -26.25
C HIS A 265 -9.22 8.85 -26.29
N LEU A 266 -9.89 9.57 -25.40
CA LEU A 266 -9.83 11.03 -25.35
C LEU A 266 -8.42 11.54 -25.03
N LEU A 267 -7.73 10.94 -24.06
CA LEU A 267 -6.36 11.31 -23.69
C LEU A 267 -5.37 11.00 -24.81
N GLN A 268 -5.51 9.85 -25.46
CA GLN A 268 -4.69 9.49 -26.64
C GLN A 268 -4.89 10.47 -27.82
N LYS A 269 -6.12 10.96 -28.00
CA LYS A 269 -6.41 12.00 -29.00
C LYS A 269 -5.70 13.32 -28.69
N GLN A 270 -5.43 13.62 -27.41
CA GLN A 270 -4.63 14.77 -26.99
C GLN A 270 -3.11 14.50 -27.02
N GLY A 271 -2.68 13.35 -27.54
CA GLY A 271 -1.26 12.97 -27.61
C GLY A 271 -0.68 12.38 -26.32
N CYS A 272 -1.48 12.14 -25.28
CA CYS A 272 -1.02 11.54 -24.05
C CYS A 272 -1.04 9.99 -24.17
N PRO A 273 0.10 9.29 -24.04
CA PRO A 273 0.13 7.84 -24.10
C PRO A 273 -0.56 7.22 -22.89
N VAL A 274 -1.40 6.20 -23.13
CA VAL A 274 -2.17 5.51 -22.09
C VAL A 274 -2.03 4.01 -22.23
N LEU A 275 -1.62 3.34 -21.15
CA LEU A 275 -1.66 1.89 -21.00
C LEU A 275 -2.88 1.50 -20.15
N LEU A 276 -3.78 0.70 -20.67
CA LEU A 276 -4.83 0.05 -19.89
C LEU A 276 -4.30 -1.29 -19.37
N LEU A 277 -4.04 -1.35 -18.05
CA LEU A 277 -3.58 -2.54 -17.34
C LEU A 277 -4.80 -3.28 -16.77
N LYS A 278 -5.14 -4.42 -17.36
CA LYS A 278 -6.20 -5.29 -16.82
C LYS A 278 -5.68 -6.09 -15.63
N ILE A 279 -6.42 -6.04 -14.52
CA ILE A 279 -6.13 -6.73 -13.27
C ILE A 279 -7.08 -7.93 -13.18
N THR A 280 -6.53 -9.12 -13.31
CA THR A 280 -7.24 -10.39 -13.30
C THR A 280 -6.62 -11.35 -12.29
N GLY A 281 -7.38 -12.32 -11.79
CA GLY A 281 -6.85 -13.34 -10.89
C GLY A 281 -7.93 -14.06 -10.08
N LYS A 282 -7.56 -15.13 -9.40
CA LYS A 282 -8.48 -16.07 -8.73
C LYS A 282 -9.39 -15.43 -7.68
N ASN A 283 -8.90 -14.47 -6.92
CA ASN A 283 -9.69 -13.71 -5.95
C ASN A 283 -9.15 -12.30 -5.80
N ARG A 284 -9.95 -11.41 -5.20
CA ARG A 284 -9.62 -10.00 -5.05
C ARG A 284 -8.31 -9.76 -4.30
N LEU A 285 -8.04 -10.52 -3.25
CA LEU A 285 -6.81 -10.35 -2.47
C LEU A 285 -5.58 -10.71 -3.29
N ALA A 286 -5.62 -11.81 -4.05
CA ALA A 286 -4.55 -12.20 -4.96
C ALA A 286 -4.31 -11.14 -6.04
N ARG A 287 -5.37 -10.56 -6.64
CA ARG A 287 -5.26 -9.47 -7.60
C ARG A 287 -4.61 -8.23 -7.02
N ILE A 288 -5.00 -7.84 -5.80
CA ILE A 288 -4.40 -6.70 -5.10
C ILE A 288 -2.90 -6.93 -4.88
N PHE A 289 -2.52 -8.07 -4.34
CA PHE A 289 -1.12 -8.35 -4.00
C PHE A 289 -0.23 -8.57 -5.22
N SER A 290 -0.71 -9.26 -6.27
CA SER A 290 0.05 -9.43 -7.51
C SER A 290 0.27 -8.11 -8.25
N THR A 291 -0.77 -7.25 -8.30
CA THR A 291 -0.65 -5.92 -8.94
C THR A 291 0.26 -4.99 -8.12
N LEU A 292 0.21 -5.08 -6.79
CA LEU A 292 1.13 -4.37 -5.89
C LEU A 292 2.58 -4.77 -6.19
N LEU A 293 2.87 -6.07 -6.29
CA LEU A 293 4.22 -6.57 -6.57
C LEU A 293 4.68 -6.18 -7.99
N LEU A 294 3.78 -6.24 -8.97
CA LEU A 294 4.08 -5.75 -10.32
C LEU A 294 4.53 -4.28 -10.30
N GLY A 295 3.82 -3.42 -9.55
CA GLY A 295 4.20 -2.02 -9.37
C GLY A 295 5.53 -1.82 -8.64
N ALA A 296 5.85 -2.71 -7.70
CA ALA A 296 7.16 -2.69 -7.03
C ALA A 296 8.30 -3.02 -8.00
N TYR A 297 8.11 -4.03 -8.86
CA TYR A 297 9.07 -4.33 -9.94
C TYR A 297 9.17 -3.17 -10.95
N VAL A 298 8.05 -2.55 -11.35
CA VAL A 298 8.08 -1.38 -12.24
C VAL A 298 8.92 -0.26 -11.64
N GLY A 299 8.70 0.09 -10.37
CA GLY A 299 9.50 1.12 -9.68
C GLY A 299 10.97 0.74 -9.55
N TYR A 300 11.28 -0.53 -9.32
CA TYR A 300 12.63 -1.07 -9.29
C TYR A 300 13.32 -0.96 -10.65
N TYR A 301 12.71 -1.50 -11.72
CA TYR A 301 13.31 -1.45 -13.05
C TYR A 301 13.43 -0.02 -13.58
N LEU A 302 12.50 0.86 -13.26
CA LEU A 302 12.60 2.29 -13.61
C LEU A 302 13.79 2.95 -12.91
N ALA A 303 14.08 2.59 -11.67
CA ALA A 303 15.30 3.05 -10.98
C ALA A 303 16.57 2.59 -11.71
N LEU A 304 16.60 1.35 -12.18
CA LEU A 304 17.74 0.83 -12.96
C LEU A 304 17.90 1.54 -14.31
N GLU A 305 16.82 1.86 -15.02
CA GLU A 305 16.85 2.65 -16.26
C GLU A 305 17.51 4.04 -16.01
N TYR A 306 17.23 4.65 -14.85
CA TYR A 306 17.86 5.92 -14.44
C TYR A 306 19.25 5.74 -13.80
N LYS A 307 19.72 4.51 -13.61
CA LYS A 307 20.97 4.18 -12.90
C LYS A 307 20.98 4.73 -11.46
N ILE A 308 19.85 4.67 -10.78
CA ILE A 308 19.65 5.16 -9.42
C ILE A 308 19.46 3.94 -8.49
N ASP A 309 20.16 3.95 -7.34
CA ASP A 309 19.94 2.94 -6.29
C ASP A 309 18.50 3.03 -5.77
N PRO A 310 17.70 1.95 -5.89
CA PRO A 310 16.29 1.99 -5.52
C PRO A 310 16.06 2.09 -4.01
N SER A 311 17.02 1.68 -3.17
CA SER A 311 16.79 1.48 -1.73
C SER A 311 16.82 2.75 -0.90
N PRO A 312 17.83 3.63 -0.95
CA PRO A 312 17.93 4.76 -0.03
C PRO A 312 16.85 5.81 -0.28
N VAL A 313 16.39 6.44 0.81
CA VAL A 313 15.41 7.55 0.79
C VAL A 313 16.00 8.78 1.50
N VAL A 314 17.15 9.24 1.01
CA VAL A 314 18.02 10.24 1.65
C VAL A 314 17.27 11.46 2.16
N MET A 315 16.42 12.06 1.32
CA MET A 315 15.64 13.25 1.69
C MET A 315 14.70 13.01 2.89
N VAL A 316 14.11 11.81 3.01
CA VAL A 316 13.26 11.44 4.15
C VAL A 316 14.10 11.23 5.41
N GLU A 317 15.29 10.66 5.27
CA GLU A 317 16.21 10.44 6.39
C GLU A 317 16.77 11.77 6.91
N GLU A 318 17.11 12.69 6.03
CA GLU A 318 17.52 14.06 6.40
C GLU A 318 16.42 14.80 7.16
N LEU A 319 15.18 14.76 6.66
CA LEU A 319 14.03 15.34 7.35
C LEU A 319 13.90 14.78 8.79
N LYS A 320 14.00 13.47 8.95
CA LYS A 320 13.92 12.83 10.29
C LYS A 320 15.05 13.28 11.21
N LYS A 321 16.27 13.40 10.70
CA LYS A 321 17.42 13.91 11.49
C LYS A 321 17.19 15.36 11.93
N MET A 322 16.70 16.21 11.03
CA MET A 322 16.42 17.62 11.36
C MET A 322 15.30 17.77 12.39
N LEU A 323 14.25 16.93 12.32
CA LEU A 323 13.17 16.91 13.30
C LEU A 323 13.64 16.42 14.67
N ALA A 324 14.57 15.47 14.72
CA ALA A 324 15.12 14.94 15.96
C ALA A 324 16.12 15.88 16.65
N SER A 325 16.69 16.85 15.94
CA SER A 325 17.65 17.84 16.46
C SER A 325 17.00 19.07 17.08
N LYS A 326 15.69 19.16 17.13
CA LYS A 326 14.89 20.19 17.81
C LYS A 326 14.30 19.64 19.12
#